data_58e1f67c566b023f27073ecddbb4bfa6
#
_entry.id   58e1f67c566b023f27073ecddbb4bfa6
#
_cell.length_a   1.000
_cell.length_b   1.000
_cell.length_c   1.000
_cell.angle_alpha   90.00
_cell.angle_beta   90.00
_cell.angle_gamma   90.00
#
_symmetry.space_group_name_H-M   'P 1'
#
loop_
_entity.id
_entity.type
_entity.pdbx_description
1 polymer ?
#
loop_
_entity_poly.entity_id
_entity_poly.type
_entity_poly.pdbx_seq_one_letter_code
_entity_poly.pdbx_strand_id
1 'polypeptide(L)'
;MIQSDFSKILDPEDPPSFEWLNRDGKSNLLIVCDHGGREIPKKLNGLGLSDSKRSAHISWDIGARKIAVLLSKAFDAPMISGCYSRLVYDLNRYPWDPTVMAQVSDCVEIPGNANLTWPARQRRYDEIAQPYYSQVFQQIL
;
A
#
# COMPACT_ATOMS: atom_id res chain seq x y z
N MET A 1 -4.41 3.64 34.04
CA MET A 1 -4.73 2.54 33.12
C MET A 1 -4.49 3.02 31.72
N ILE A 2 -3.39 2.62 31.11
CA ILE A 2 -3.13 2.91 29.68
C ILE A 2 -3.99 1.89 28.93
N GLN A 3 -5.17 2.30 28.48
CA GLN A 3 -5.89 1.57 27.46
C GLN A 3 -4.99 1.59 26.20
N SER A 4 -4.35 0.48 25.93
CA SER A 4 -3.69 0.27 24.65
C SER A 4 -4.79 0.35 23.60
N ASP A 5 -4.81 1.45 22.88
CA ASP A 5 -5.72 1.63 21.75
C ASP A 5 -5.30 0.66 20.64
N PHE A 6 -5.84 -0.54 20.68
CA PHE A 6 -5.72 -1.58 19.66
C PHE A 6 -6.70 -1.32 18.50
N SER A 7 -7.16 -0.07 18.33
CA SER A 7 -8.08 0.26 17.26
C SER A 7 -7.40 0.01 15.90
N LYS A 8 -8.17 -0.60 15.00
CA LYS A 8 -7.78 -0.76 13.59
C LYS A 8 -7.47 0.61 12.97
N ILE A 9 -6.50 0.65 12.06
CA ILE A 9 -6.20 1.87 11.29
C ILE A 9 -7.17 2.06 10.12
N LEU A 10 -7.74 0.97 9.59
CA LEU A 10 -8.74 1.05 8.53
C LEU A 10 -10.14 1.15 9.11
N ASP A 11 -10.89 2.13 8.65
CA ASP A 11 -12.32 2.26 8.89
C ASP A 11 -13.12 1.49 7.81
N PRO A 12 -14.39 1.13 8.07
CA PRO A 12 -15.24 0.47 7.07
C PRO A 12 -15.41 1.25 5.76
N GLU A 13 -15.19 2.56 5.80
CA GLU A 13 -15.28 3.45 4.63
C GLU A 13 -13.95 3.62 3.89
N ASP A 14 -12.84 3.14 4.45
CA ASP A 14 -11.56 3.13 3.78
C ASP A 14 -11.57 2.05 2.68
N PRO A 15 -10.86 2.24 1.56
CA PRO A 15 -10.76 1.21 0.53
C PRO A 15 -10.06 -0.05 1.08
N PRO A 16 -10.24 -1.22 0.45
CA PRO A 16 -9.51 -2.41 0.83
C PRO A 16 -8.00 -2.23 0.62
N SER A 17 -7.19 -3.06 1.28
CA SER A 17 -5.72 -2.98 1.16
C SER A 17 -5.22 -3.25 -0.27
N PHE A 18 -5.96 -4.03 -1.03
CA PHE A 18 -5.66 -4.37 -2.41
C PHE A 18 -6.94 -4.53 -3.23
N GLU A 19 -6.79 -4.54 -4.55
CA GLU A 19 -7.84 -4.87 -5.50
C GLU A 19 -7.35 -5.88 -6.54
N TRP A 20 -8.27 -6.71 -7.02
CA TRP A 20 -8.05 -7.59 -8.15
C TRP A 20 -8.67 -7.01 -9.43
N LEU A 21 -7.97 -7.18 -10.55
CA LEU A 21 -8.51 -6.97 -11.88
C LEU A 21 -8.27 -8.25 -12.69
N ASN A 22 -9.26 -8.64 -13.49
CA ASN A 22 -9.16 -9.85 -14.35
C ASN A 22 -8.65 -11.08 -13.58
N ARG A 23 -9.19 -11.32 -12.38
CA ARG A 23 -8.72 -12.37 -11.47
C ARG A 23 -8.76 -13.78 -12.12
N ASP A 24 -9.71 -14.01 -13.03
CA ASP A 24 -9.92 -15.27 -13.73
C ASP A 24 -9.20 -15.35 -15.09
N GLY A 25 -8.30 -14.41 -15.36
CA GLY A 25 -7.48 -14.38 -16.57
C GLY A 25 -6.75 -15.72 -16.81
N LYS A 26 -6.59 -16.08 -18.07
CA LYS A 26 -6.10 -17.43 -18.48
C LYS A 26 -4.59 -17.48 -18.68
N SER A 27 -3.90 -16.36 -18.60
CA SER A 27 -2.45 -16.30 -18.71
C SER A 27 -1.75 -16.98 -17.53
N ASN A 28 -0.57 -17.51 -17.78
CA ASN A 28 0.35 -17.98 -16.72
C ASN A 28 1.13 -16.82 -16.06
N LEU A 29 0.84 -15.58 -16.45
CA LEU A 29 1.43 -14.38 -15.85
C LEU A 29 0.54 -13.87 -14.72
N LEU A 30 1.16 -13.35 -13.67
CA LEU A 30 0.51 -12.53 -12.67
C LEU A 30 1.09 -11.12 -12.75
N ILE A 31 0.23 -10.12 -12.93
CA ILE A 31 0.63 -8.70 -12.90
C ILE A 31 0.48 -8.21 -11.45
N VAL A 32 1.58 -7.71 -10.91
CA VAL A 32 1.65 -7.18 -9.54
C VAL A 32 1.97 -5.69 -9.61
N CYS A 33 1.19 -4.85 -8.93
CA CYS A 33 1.36 -3.41 -8.93
C CYS A 33 1.41 -2.88 -7.47
N ASP A 34 2.58 -2.91 -6.87
CA ASP A 34 2.79 -2.57 -5.46
C ASP A 34 2.47 -1.10 -5.15
N HIS A 35 2.85 -0.20 -6.05
CA HIS A 35 2.74 1.25 -5.86
C HIS A 35 1.66 1.90 -6.75
N GLY A 36 0.63 1.13 -7.11
CA GLY A 36 -0.46 1.63 -7.96
C GLY A 36 -1.44 2.53 -7.23
N GLY A 37 -1.53 2.42 -5.91
CA GLY A 37 -2.44 3.19 -5.06
C GLY A 37 -1.78 4.36 -4.35
N ARG A 38 -2.58 5.35 -3.95
CA ARG A 38 -2.15 6.55 -3.23
C ARG A 38 -3.02 6.88 -2.02
N GLU A 39 -3.94 6.00 -1.67
CA GLU A 39 -4.83 6.22 -0.54
C GLU A 39 -4.04 6.23 0.78
N ILE A 40 -4.54 6.99 1.73
CA ILE A 40 -4.02 7.03 3.10
C ILE A 40 -5.22 6.83 4.01
N PRO A 41 -5.17 5.86 4.95
CA PRO A 41 -6.26 5.63 5.89
C PRO A 41 -6.68 6.93 6.58
N LYS A 42 -7.98 7.17 6.71
CA LYS A 42 -8.53 8.40 7.31
C LYS A 42 -7.92 8.69 8.68
N LYS A 43 -7.74 7.68 9.51
CA LYS A 43 -7.13 7.79 10.85
C LYS A 43 -5.67 8.25 10.85
N LEU A 44 -4.97 8.14 9.73
CA LEU A 44 -3.59 8.61 9.61
C LEU A 44 -3.49 10.09 9.16
N ASN A 45 -4.62 10.80 9.03
CA ASN A 45 -4.68 12.25 8.76
C ASN A 45 -3.75 12.70 7.63
N GLY A 46 -3.76 11.97 6.51
CA GLY A 46 -2.91 12.27 5.35
C GLY A 46 -1.41 12.21 5.62
N LEU A 47 -0.97 11.54 6.70
CA LEU A 47 0.41 11.51 7.19
C LEU A 47 1.00 12.90 7.47
N GLY A 48 0.17 13.91 7.70
CA GLY A 48 0.59 15.31 7.88
C GLY A 48 1.08 16.00 6.60
N LEU A 49 0.81 15.41 5.43
CA LEU A 49 1.22 15.94 4.14
C LEU A 49 0.15 16.83 3.50
N SER A 50 0.58 17.84 2.73
CA SER A 50 -0.29 18.62 1.87
C SER A 50 -0.86 17.76 0.72
N ASP A 51 -1.96 18.21 0.12
CA ASP A 51 -2.59 17.51 -1.01
C ASP A 51 -1.65 17.34 -2.21
N SER A 52 -0.84 18.36 -2.48
CA SER A 52 0.16 18.30 -3.56
C SER A 52 1.21 17.21 -3.33
N LYS A 53 1.69 17.05 -2.09
CA LYS A 53 2.65 16.01 -1.74
C LYS A 53 2.03 14.61 -1.73
N ARG A 54 0.78 14.48 -1.29
CA ARG A 54 0.04 13.22 -1.35
C ARG A 54 -0.24 12.75 -2.78
N SER A 55 -0.28 13.66 -3.74
CA SER A 55 -0.49 13.36 -5.17
C SER A 55 0.83 13.22 -5.95
N ALA A 56 1.96 13.55 -5.34
CA ALA A 56 3.27 13.48 -5.98
C ALA A 56 3.83 12.05 -6.07
N HIS A 57 4.87 11.87 -6.88
CA HIS A 57 5.55 10.59 -7.12
C HIS A 57 6.12 9.93 -5.85
N ILE A 58 6.32 10.67 -4.77
CA ILE A 58 6.75 10.10 -3.48
C ILE A 58 5.68 9.19 -2.86
N SER A 59 4.41 9.44 -3.17
CA SER A 59 3.27 8.69 -2.61
C SER A 59 2.88 7.46 -3.41
N TRP A 60 3.14 7.44 -4.71
CA TRP A 60 2.76 6.38 -5.64
C TRP A 60 3.52 6.50 -6.95
N ASP A 61 3.58 5.43 -7.72
CA ASP A 61 4.23 5.44 -9.04
C ASP A 61 3.22 5.89 -10.09
N ILE A 62 3.33 7.16 -10.50
CA ILE A 62 2.40 7.80 -11.45
C ILE A 62 2.39 7.02 -12.78
N GLY A 63 1.20 6.51 -13.15
CA GLY A 63 1.02 5.74 -14.38
C GLY A 63 1.23 4.22 -14.24
N ALA A 64 1.85 3.73 -13.17
CA ALA A 64 2.11 2.30 -12.97
C ALA A 64 0.82 1.46 -13.05
N ARG A 65 -0.23 1.87 -12.36
CA ARG A 65 -1.52 1.17 -12.38
C ARG A 65 -2.14 1.16 -13.80
N LYS A 66 -2.03 2.23 -14.55
CA LYS A 66 -2.55 2.29 -15.93
C LYS A 66 -1.82 1.29 -16.82
N ILE A 67 -0.50 1.21 -16.72
CA ILE A 67 0.31 0.23 -17.46
C ILE A 67 -0.06 -1.18 -17.03
N ALA A 68 -0.16 -1.46 -15.74
CA ALA A 68 -0.55 -2.77 -15.23
C ALA A 68 -1.93 -3.22 -15.75
N VAL A 69 -2.92 -2.31 -15.81
CA VAL A 69 -4.25 -2.57 -16.39
C VAL A 69 -4.15 -2.93 -17.88
N LEU A 70 -3.35 -2.19 -18.64
CA LEU A 70 -3.14 -2.47 -20.07
C LEU A 70 -2.48 -3.83 -20.29
N LEU A 71 -1.45 -4.15 -19.49
CA LEU A 71 -0.79 -5.45 -19.55
C LEU A 71 -1.73 -6.59 -19.16
N SER A 72 -2.53 -6.43 -18.11
CA SER A 72 -3.53 -7.40 -17.70
C SER A 72 -4.51 -7.72 -18.83
N LYS A 73 -4.99 -6.68 -19.51
CA LYS A 73 -5.88 -6.85 -20.70
C LYS A 73 -5.18 -7.50 -21.88
N ALA A 74 -3.97 -7.03 -22.21
CA ALA A 74 -3.23 -7.49 -23.38
C ALA A 74 -2.84 -8.97 -23.30
N PHE A 75 -2.51 -9.45 -22.10
CA PHE A 75 -2.05 -10.81 -21.84
C PHE A 75 -3.15 -11.72 -21.25
N ASP A 76 -4.36 -11.22 -21.05
CA ASP A 76 -5.41 -11.91 -20.29
C ASP A 76 -4.88 -12.44 -18.94
N ALA A 77 -4.13 -11.60 -18.23
CA ALA A 77 -3.43 -11.95 -17.01
C ALA A 77 -4.15 -11.42 -15.78
N PRO A 78 -4.29 -12.22 -14.70
CA PRO A 78 -4.70 -11.68 -13.40
C PRO A 78 -3.80 -10.54 -12.96
N MET A 79 -4.39 -9.50 -12.36
CA MET A 79 -3.66 -8.35 -11.83
C MET A 79 -4.10 -8.06 -10.41
N ILE A 80 -3.16 -7.87 -9.50
CA ILE A 80 -3.38 -7.38 -8.15
C ILE A 80 -2.65 -6.04 -7.97
N SER A 81 -3.31 -5.08 -7.33
CA SER A 81 -2.75 -3.76 -7.04
C SER A 81 -2.95 -3.39 -5.59
N GLY A 82 -1.93 -2.85 -4.93
CA GLY A 82 -2.07 -2.17 -3.65
C GLY A 82 -2.90 -0.90 -3.82
N CYS A 83 -3.78 -0.59 -2.85
CA CYS A 83 -4.63 0.61 -2.87
C CYS A 83 -4.00 1.77 -2.11
N TYR A 84 -3.14 1.49 -1.14
CA TYR A 84 -2.56 2.50 -0.27
C TYR A 84 -1.21 3.03 -0.77
N SER A 85 -0.93 4.27 -0.38
CA SER A 85 0.34 4.93 -0.67
C SER A 85 1.52 4.15 -0.08
N ARG A 86 2.62 4.06 -0.85
CA ARG A 86 3.90 3.52 -0.37
C ARG A 86 4.44 4.24 0.89
N LEU A 87 3.97 5.46 1.16
CA LEU A 87 4.32 6.19 2.39
C LEU A 87 3.63 5.64 3.63
N VAL A 88 2.47 4.99 3.47
CA VAL A 88 1.80 4.28 4.57
C VAL A 88 2.54 2.99 4.88
N TYR A 89 2.80 2.20 3.85
CA TYR A 89 3.59 0.97 3.87
C TYR A 89 4.08 0.66 2.46
N ASP A 90 5.39 0.55 2.28
CA ASP A 90 5.96 0.21 0.97
C ASP A 90 5.91 -1.31 0.75
N LEU A 91 4.98 -1.74 -0.12
CA LEU A 91 4.75 -3.15 -0.44
C LEU A 91 5.93 -3.82 -1.17
N ASN A 92 6.85 -3.03 -1.72
CA ASN A 92 8.05 -3.53 -2.40
C ASN A 92 9.31 -3.48 -1.50
N ARG A 93 9.12 -3.51 -0.18
CA ARG A 93 10.22 -3.57 0.80
C ARG A 93 9.98 -4.66 1.82
N TYR A 94 11.07 -5.21 2.34
CA TYR A 94 10.97 -6.18 3.43
C TYR A 94 10.39 -5.52 4.69
N PRO A 95 9.61 -6.27 5.50
CA PRO A 95 9.01 -5.74 6.73
C PRO A 95 10.01 -5.16 7.73
N TRP A 96 11.25 -5.63 7.73
CA TRP A 96 12.33 -5.16 8.59
C TRP A 96 13.17 -4.03 7.99
N ASP A 97 12.89 -3.63 6.75
CA ASP A 97 13.59 -2.48 6.13
C ASP A 97 13.20 -1.19 6.87
N PRO A 98 14.19 -0.39 7.34
CA PRO A 98 13.91 0.87 8.02
C PRO A 98 13.08 1.83 7.18
N THR A 99 13.14 1.72 5.86
CA THR A 99 12.46 2.60 4.91
C THR A 99 11.11 2.08 4.43
N VAL A 100 10.63 0.93 4.95
CA VAL A 100 9.29 0.40 4.63
C VAL A 100 8.16 1.37 4.99
N MET A 101 8.41 2.23 5.98
CA MET A 101 7.57 3.37 6.38
C MET A 101 8.50 4.57 6.51
N ALA A 102 8.94 5.10 5.36
CA ALA A 102 9.99 6.12 5.31
C ALA A 102 9.60 7.40 6.06
N GLN A 103 10.52 7.93 6.87
CA GLN A 103 10.35 9.22 7.53
C GLN A 103 10.67 10.38 6.60
N VAL A 104 11.48 10.13 5.58
CA VAL A 104 11.85 11.09 4.54
C VAL A 104 11.81 10.38 3.20
N SER A 105 11.20 10.99 2.18
CA SER A 105 11.16 10.50 0.82
C SER A 105 11.42 11.67 -0.14
N ASP A 106 12.46 11.53 -0.98
CA ASP A 106 12.88 12.58 -1.92
C ASP A 106 12.97 13.97 -1.28
N CYS A 107 13.73 14.05 -0.18
CA CYS A 107 13.93 15.28 0.63
C CYS A 107 12.64 15.86 1.27
N VAL A 108 11.52 15.12 1.23
CA VAL A 108 10.28 15.51 1.89
C VAL A 108 10.13 14.74 3.20
N GLU A 109 10.00 15.45 4.31
CA GLU A 109 9.67 14.84 5.61
C GLU A 109 8.23 14.35 5.61
N ILE A 110 8.01 13.17 6.20
CA ILE A 110 6.70 12.53 6.35
C ILE A 110 6.32 12.55 7.84
N PRO A 111 5.62 13.60 8.32
CA PRO A 111 5.39 13.78 9.76
C PRO A 111 4.68 12.59 10.41
N GLY A 112 3.72 11.98 9.72
CA GLY A 112 2.97 10.81 10.20
C GLY A 112 3.79 9.53 10.32
N ASN A 113 5.05 9.53 9.87
CA ASN A 113 6.00 8.43 10.00
C ASN A 113 7.10 8.71 11.03
N ALA A 114 7.14 9.93 11.56
CA ALA A 114 8.10 10.27 12.62
C ALA A 114 7.76 9.51 13.90
N ASN A 115 8.78 8.89 14.50
CA ASN A 115 8.67 8.21 15.81
C ASN A 115 7.56 7.15 15.91
N LEU A 116 7.30 6.42 14.82
CA LEU A 116 6.33 5.33 14.83
C LEU A 116 6.70 4.28 15.89
N THR A 117 5.75 4.02 16.79
CA THR A 117 5.87 2.95 17.78
C THR A 117 5.78 1.57 17.11
N TRP A 118 6.31 0.54 17.75
CA TRP A 118 6.17 -0.84 17.24
C TRP A 118 4.71 -1.24 16.99
N PRO A 119 3.75 -1.01 17.90
CA PRO A 119 2.35 -1.33 17.64
C PRO A 119 1.77 -0.59 16.43
N ALA A 120 2.15 0.67 16.20
CA ALA A 120 1.70 1.43 15.04
C ALA A 120 2.24 0.84 13.72
N ARG A 121 3.51 0.43 13.71
CA ARG A 121 4.13 -0.26 12.56
C ARG A 121 3.47 -1.60 12.29
N GLN A 122 3.24 -2.39 13.34
CA GLN A 122 2.62 -3.71 13.24
C GLN A 122 1.20 -3.62 12.66
N ARG A 123 0.38 -2.66 13.10
CA ARG A 123 -0.96 -2.46 12.53
C ARG A 123 -0.95 -2.17 11.04
N ARG A 124 -0.01 -1.35 10.56
CA ARG A 124 0.11 -1.09 9.11
C ARG A 124 0.48 -2.36 8.35
N TYR A 125 1.36 -3.18 8.92
CA TYR A 125 1.67 -4.49 8.34
C TYR A 125 0.43 -5.39 8.31
N ASP A 126 -0.25 -5.58 9.45
CA ASP A 126 -1.35 -6.52 9.58
C ASP A 126 -2.57 -6.14 8.72
N GLU A 127 -2.86 -4.86 8.58
CA GLU A 127 -4.07 -4.39 7.90
C GLU A 127 -3.84 -4.04 6.42
N ILE A 128 -2.62 -3.73 6.01
CA ILE A 128 -2.30 -3.31 4.64
C ILE A 128 -1.42 -4.32 3.91
N ALA A 129 -0.26 -4.66 4.47
CA ALA A 129 0.73 -5.47 3.77
C ALA A 129 0.41 -6.96 3.79
N GLN A 130 0.12 -7.50 4.96
CA GLN A 130 -0.13 -8.93 5.13
C GLN A 130 -1.30 -9.45 4.27
N PRO A 131 -2.47 -8.78 4.18
CA PRO A 131 -3.54 -9.22 3.29
C PRO A 131 -3.13 -9.21 1.82
N TYR A 132 -2.37 -8.19 1.38
CA TYR A 132 -1.85 -8.10 0.02
C TYR A 132 -0.88 -9.24 -0.29
N TYR A 133 0.14 -9.43 0.55
CA TYR A 133 1.12 -10.51 0.36
C TYR A 133 0.49 -11.89 0.37
N SER A 134 -0.47 -12.13 1.25
CA SER A 134 -1.19 -13.41 1.30
C SER A 134 -1.87 -13.73 -0.04
N GLN A 135 -2.48 -12.74 -0.70
CA GLN A 135 -3.11 -12.94 -2.00
C GLN A 135 -2.09 -13.21 -3.11
N VAL A 136 -0.97 -12.47 -3.12
CA VAL A 136 0.11 -12.69 -4.09
C VAL A 136 0.68 -14.10 -3.95
N PHE A 137 1.00 -14.53 -2.73
CA PHE A 137 1.56 -15.86 -2.47
C PHE A 137 0.58 -16.98 -2.81
N GLN A 138 -0.71 -16.83 -2.49
CA GLN A 138 -1.73 -17.82 -2.85
C GLN A 138 -1.89 -18.01 -4.36
N GLN A 139 -1.60 -16.98 -5.14
CA GLN A 139 -1.70 -17.05 -6.61
C GLN A 139 -0.46 -17.69 -7.25
N ILE A 140 0.69 -17.64 -6.58
CA ILE A 140 1.95 -18.17 -7.11
C ILE A 140 2.14 -19.66 -6.75
N LEU A 141 1.60 -20.09 -5.63
CA LEU A 141 1.69 -21.48 -5.13
C LEU A 141 0.61 -22.38 -5.71
#